data_05883ffcedb9ab0dca9c6d4ff7eadd91
#
_entry.id   05883ffcedb9ab0dca9c6d4ff7eadd91
#
_cell.length_a   1.000
_cell.length_b   1.000
_cell.length_c   1.000
_cell.angle_alpha   90.00
_cell.angle_beta   90.00
_cell.angle_gamma   90.00
#
_symmetry.space_group_name_H-M   'P 1'
#
loop_
_entity.id
_entity.type
_entity.pdbx_description
1 polymer ?
#
loop_
_entity_poly.entity_id
_entity_poly.type
_entity_poly.pdbx_seq_one_letter_code
_entity_poly.pdbx_strand_id
1 'polypeptide(L)'
;SGYDLAKDIGSGLAKAAVAIEVDGKQQDLHDSIEKDSTVSIITIDSEAGLEIMRHTLTAQVLARALKNIYPKSSLAIGPTIDNGFYYDIETNESISIDDLNRIENEMHKIIKTKSSITKKFKSKKEALSIFKSLNEPYKQIIINEAEQKEDFQLYYQDDDKFVAVSYTHLTLPTNGE
;
A
#
# COMPACT_ATOMS: atom_id res chain seq x y z
N SER A 1 3.43 4.69 -20.08
CA SER A 1 3.67 4.46 -18.64
C SER A 1 5.10 4.01 -18.37
N GLY A 2 5.49 4.01 -17.09
CA GLY A 2 6.80 3.48 -16.69
C GLY A 2 6.99 2.00 -17.04
N TYR A 3 5.92 1.22 -16.96
CA TYR A 3 5.96 -0.19 -17.36
C TYR A 3 6.26 -0.36 -18.87
N ASP A 4 5.62 0.44 -19.71
CA ASP A 4 5.86 0.38 -21.16
C ASP A 4 7.30 0.78 -21.49
N LEU A 5 7.80 1.85 -20.83
CA LEU A 5 9.20 2.26 -20.96
C LEU A 5 10.17 1.14 -20.55
N ALA A 6 9.94 0.51 -19.40
CA ALA A 6 10.78 -0.60 -18.94
C ALA A 6 10.72 -1.79 -19.90
N LYS A 7 9.56 -2.07 -20.50
CA LYS A 7 9.36 -3.14 -21.48
C LYS A 7 10.07 -2.87 -22.81
N ASP A 8 10.06 -1.62 -23.26
CA ASP A 8 10.76 -1.19 -24.49
C ASP A 8 12.27 -1.29 -24.33
N ILE A 9 12.80 -1.01 -23.13
CA ILE A 9 14.23 -1.19 -22.83
C ILE A 9 14.59 -2.67 -22.76
N GLY A 10 13.74 -3.50 -22.12
CA GLY A 10 13.98 -4.93 -22.04
C GLY A 10 13.02 -5.69 -21.13
N SER A 11 12.68 -6.92 -21.53
CA SER A 11 11.74 -7.76 -20.78
C SER A 11 12.21 -8.12 -19.37
N GLY A 12 13.51 -8.19 -19.14
CA GLY A 12 14.09 -8.42 -17.80
C GLY A 12 13.86 -7.21 -16.88
N LEU A 13 14.07 -6.00 -17.41
CA LEU A 13 13.82 -4.76 -16.67
C LEU A 13 12.33 -4.62 -16.33
N ALA A 14 11.43 -4.88 -17.27
CA ALA A 14 9.99 -4.84 -17.02
C ALA A 14 9.53 -5.79 -15.90
N LYS A 15 10.17 -6.96 -15.78
CA LYS A 15 9.88 -7.92 -14.71
C LYS A 15 10.41 -7.50 -13.35
N ALA A 16 11.54 -6.78 -13.32
CA ALA A 16 12.17 -6.32 -12.11
C ALA A 16 11.63 -4.96 -11.62
N ALA A 17 10.98 -4.20 -12.51
CA ALA A 17 10.45 -2.87 -12.22
C ALA A 17 9.29 -2.93 -11.22
N VAL A 18 9.33 -2.08 -10.20
CA VAL A 18 8.29 -1.95 -9.16
C VAL A 18 7.69 -0.55 -9.09
N ALA A 19 8.43 0.48 -9.52
CA ALA A 19 8.00 1.87 -9.59
C ALA A 19 8.86 2.65 -10.58
N ILE A 20 8.55 3.94 -10.75
CA ILE A 20 9.39 4.89 -11.49
C ILE A 20 9.67 6.11 -10.63
N GLU A 21 10.75 6.80 -10.95
CA GLU A 21 11.02 8.15 -10.48
C GLU A 21 10.98 9.09 -11.67
N VAL A 22 10.14 10.11 -11.61
CA VAL A 22 9.95 11.11 -12.67
C VAL A 22 10.36 12.48 -12.11
N ASP A 23 11.40 13.10 -12.68
CA ASP A 23 11.95 14.37 -12.22
C ASP A 23 12.24 14.39 -10.70
N GLY A 24 12.78 13.29 -10.15
CA GLY A 24 13.08 13.13 -8.72
C GLY A 24 11.89 12.82 -7.83
N LYS A 25 10.71 12.54 -8.39
CA LYS A 25 9.51 12.15 -7.64
C LYS A 25 9.12 10.72 -7.96
N GLN A 26 8.95 9.92 -6.91
CA GLN A 26 8.52 8.55 -7.02
C GLN A 26 7.04 8.46 -7.43
N GLN A 27 6.72 7.58 -8.37
CA GLN A 27 5.38 7.33 -8.90
C GLN A 27 5.17 5.82 -9.13
N ASP A 28 3.91 5.42 -9.22
CA ASP A 28 3.57 4.04 -9.54
C ASP A 28 4.04 3.67 -10.96
N LEU A 29 4.41 2.42 -11.13
CA LEU A 29 4.94 1.90 -12.40
C LEU A 29 3.98 2.11 -13.60
N HIS A 30 2.69 2.09 -13.34
CA HIS A 30 1.64 2.25 -14.35
C HIS A 30 1.13 3.68 -14.53
N ASP A 31 1.66 4.65 -13.77
CA ASP A 31 1.31 6.05 -13.95
C ASP A 31 1.76 6.58 -15.30
N SER A 32 0.98 7.50 -15.87
CA SER A 32 1.30 8.14 -17.14
C SER A 32 2.43 9.15 -16.98
N ILE A 33 3.35 9.16 -17.93
CA ILE A 33 4.38 10.21 -18.07
C ILE A 33 3.84 11.19 -19.11
N GLU A 34 3.39 12.37 -18.66
CA GLU A 34 2.60 13.30 -19.50
C GLU A 34 3.44 14.34 -20.24
N LYS A 35 4.72 14.47 -19.91
CA LYS A 35 5.62 15.46 -20.48
C LYS A 35 7.03 14.90 -20.62
N ASP A 36 7.87 15.58 -21.38
CA ASP A 36 9.30 15.27 -21.43
C ASP A 36 9.89 15.39 -20.03
N SER A 37 10.44 14.30 -19.51
CA SER A 37 10.92 14.19 -18.15
C SER A 37 12.11 13.25 -18.05
N THR A 38 12.91 13.45 -17.03
CA THR A 38 13.94 12.47 -16.65
C THR A 38 13.26 11.33 -15.87
N VAL A 39 13.38 10.11 -16.38
CA VAL A 39 12.75 8.94 -15.77
C VAL A 39 13.79 7.89 -15.40
N SER A 40 13.74 7.42 -14.15
CA SER A 40 14.49 6.28 -13.66
C SER A 40 13.54 5.12 -13.33
N ILE A 41 13.91 3.91 -13.69
CA ILE A 41 13.14 2.70 -13.32
C ILE A 41 13.66 2.20 -11.97
N ILE A 42 12.76 2.08 -11.01
CA ILE A 42 13.04 1.50 -9.68
C ILE A 42 12.79 0.00 -9.76
N THR A 43 13.84 -0.78 -9.51
CA THR A 43 13.75 -2.25 -9.54
C THR A 43 13.72 -2.83 -8.13
N ILE A 44 13.19 -4.05 -8.01
CA ILE A 44 13.07 -4.77 -6.74
C ILE A 44 14.43 -4.96 -6.02
N ASP A 45 15.53 -5.00 -6.75
CA ASP A 45 16.87 -5.19 -6.18
C ASP A 45 17.51 -3.90 -5.64
N SER A 46 16.83 -2.75 -5.84
CA SER A 46 17.28 -1.46 -5.29
C SER A 46 16.78 -1.25 -3.86
N GLU A 47 17.43 -0.39 -3.09
CA GLU A 47 16.99 -0.01 -1.75
C GLU A 47 15.58 0.59 -1.76
N ALA A 48 15.31 1.53 -2.68
CA ALA A 48 13.98 2.11 -2.86
C ALA A 48 12.94 1.06 -3.27
N GLY A 49 13.31 0.10 -4.13
CA GLY A 49 12.43 -0.99 -4.53
C GLY A 49 12.10 -1.93 -3.36
N LEU A 50 13.07 -2.22 -2.51
CA LEU A 50 12.85 -3.03 -1.31
C LEU A 50 11.92 -2.33 -0.32
N GLU A 51 12.04 -1.02 -0.15
CA GLU A 51 11.14 -0.23 0.68
C GLU A 51 9.70 -0.26 0.14
N ILE A 52 9.52 -0.07 -1.17
CA ILE A 52 8.21 -0.17 -1.83
C ILE A 52 7.60 -1.56 -1.62
N MET A 53 8.39 -2.61 -1.76
CA MET A 53 7.92 -3.98 -1.56
C MET A 53 7.52 -4.25 -0.10
N ARG A 54 8.27 -3.75 0.88
CA ARG A 54 7.90 -3.81 2.30
C ARG A 54 6.59 -3.10 2.57
N HIS A 55 6.43 -1.88 2.02
CA HIS A 55 5.19 -1.12 2.16
C HIS A 55 4.00 -1.86 1.53
N THR A 56 4.16 -2.39 0.32
CA THR A 56 3.13 -3.15 -0.38
C THR A 56 2.77 -4.44 0.39
N LEU A 57 3.77 -5.16 0.90
CA LEU A 57 3.56 -6.36 1.69
C LEU A 57 2.75 -6.04 2.95
N THR A 58 3.06 -4.93 3.63
CA THR A 58 2.37 -4.49 4.84
C THR A 58 0.94 -4.05 4.56
N ALA A 59 0.77 -3.08 3.65
CA ALA A 59 -0.51 -2.40 3.43
C ALA A 59 -1.50 -3.22 2.60
N GLN A 60 -1.03 -4.12 1.74
CA GLN A 60 -1.86 -4.87 0.81
C GLN A 60 -1.97 -6.35 1.16
N VAL A 61 -0.90 -6.98 1.61
CA VAL A 61 -0.89 -8.43 1.86
C VAL A 61 -1.16 -8.75 3.32
N LEU A 62 -0.37 -8.21 4.24
CA LEU A 62 -0.57 -8.45 5.68
C LEU A 62 -1.92 -7.89 6.15
N ALA A 63 -2.24 -6.65 5.80
CA ALA A 63 -3.50 -6.03 6.18
C ALA A 63 -4.71 -6.84 5.71
N ARG A 64 -4.69 -7.33 4.46
CA ARG A 64 -5.73 -8.21 3.94
C ARG A 64 -5.76 -9.56 4.65
N ALA A 65 -4.62 -10.18 4.91
CA ALA A 65 -4.54 -11.44 5.64
C ALA A 65 -5.14 -11.31 7.05
N LEU A 66 -4.83 -10.22 7.76
CA LEU A 66 -5.40 -9.92 9.07
C LEU A 66 -6.93 -9.77 9.00
N LYS A 67 -7.46 -9.06 8.01
CA LYS A 67 -8.92 -8.92 7.83
C LYS A 67 -9.60 -10.24 7.48
N ASN A 68 -8.93 -11.12 6.73
CA ASN A 68 -9.46 -12.45 6.40
C ASN A 68 -9.52 -13.35 7.64
N ILE A 69 -8.52 -13.28 8.51
CA ILE A 69 -8.42 -14.11 9.72
C ILE A 69 -9.24 -13.51 10.87
N TYR A 70 -9.19 -12.19 11.03
CA TYR A 70 -9.83 -11.42 12.08
C TYR A 70 -10.77 -10.37 11.49
N PRO A 71 -11.95 -10.75 10.96
CA PRO A 71 -12.83 -9.83 10.22
C PRO A 71 -13.32 -8.63 11.02
N LYS A 72 -13.35 -8.75 12.35
CA LYS A 72 -13.78 -7.69 13.27
C LYS A 72 -12.64 -6.79 13.75
N SER A 73 -11.40 -7.06 13.31
CA SER A 73 -10.26 -6.21 13.66
C SER A 73 -10.35 -4.85 13.00
N SER A 74 -9.76 -3.85 13.62
CA SER A 74 -9.53 -2.51 13.04
C SER A 74 -8.05 -2.32 12.80
N LEU A 75 -7.71 -1.88 11.59
CA LEU A 75 -6.34 -1.69 11.18
C LEU A 75 -5.95 -0.21 11.33
N ALA A 76 -4.88 0.07 12.08
CA ALA A 76 -4.36 1.41 12.26
C ALA A 76 -3.27 1.72 11.23
N ILE A 77 -2.02 1.81 11.65
CA ILE A 77 -0.87 2.17 10.81
C ILE A 77 0.12 1.01 10.78
N GLY A 78 0.75 0.80 9.63
CA GLY A 78 1.81 -0.18 9.43
C GLY A 78 3.00 0.44 8.71
N PRO A 79 3.86 1.23 9.39
CA PRO A 79 5.03 1.82 8.77
C PRO A 79 6.11 0.78 8.46
N THR A 80 6.90 1.08 7.44
CA THR A 80 8.14 0.36 7.17
C THR A 80 9.25 0.88 8.08
N ILE A 81 10.19 0.02 8.41
CA ILE A 81 11.41 0.32 9.15
C ILE A 81 12.61 -0.26 8.39
N ASP A 82 13.83 0.09 8.77
CA ASP A 82 15.08 -0.27 8.05
C ASP A 82 15.15 -1.76 7.68
N ASN A 83 14.74 -2.65 8.58
CA ASN A 83 14.83 -4.10 8.39
C ASN A 83 13.48 -4.83 8.40
N GLY A 84 12.37 -4.12 8.15
CA GLY A 84 11.07 -4.75 8.16
C GLY A 84 9.91 -3.77 8.18
N PHE A 85 8.87 -4.14 8.89
CA PHE A 85 7.67 -3.35 9.12
C PHE A 85 6.98 -3.84 10.39
N TYR A 86 6.08 -3.04 10.93
CA TYR A 86 5.11 -3.48 11.94
C TYR A 86 3.72 -2.99 11.55
N TYR A 87 2.70 -3.50 12.21
CA TYR A 87 1.33 -3.11 11.97
C TYR A 87 0.57 -3.06 13.30
N ASP A 88 -0.03 -1.93 13.60
CA ASP A 88 -0.89 -1.77 14.75
C ASP A 88 -2.31 -2.22 14.40
N ILE A 89 -2.80 -3.19 15.17
CA ILE A 89 -4.11 -3.79 14.95
C ILE A 89 -4.87 -3.87 16.28
N GLU A 90 -6.12 -3.45 16.25
CA GLU A 90 -7.05 -3.67 17.33
C GLU A 90 -7.91 -4.91 17.02
N THR A 91 -7.93 -5.86 17.93
CA THR A 91 -8.75 -7.08 17.83
C THR A 91 -9.25 -7.51 19.19
N ASN A 92 -10.43 -8.14 19.21
CA ASN A 92 -11.00 -8.74 20.41
C ASN A 92 -10.36 -10.08 20.77
N GLU A 93 -9.54 -10.64 19.89
CA GLU A 93 -8.83 -11.90 20.04
C GLU A 93 -7.36 -11.62 20.30
N SER A 94 -6.75 -12.34 21.27
CA SER A 94 -5.31 -12.24 21.49
C SER A 94 -4.57 -12.90 20.31
N ILE A 95 -3.64 -12.17 19.72
CA ILE A 95 -2.74 -12.72 18.71
C ILE A 95 -1.49 -13.22 19.42
N SER A 96 -1.18 -14.48 19.25
CA SER A 96 -0.04 -15.17 19.82
C SER A 96 1.04 -15.45 18.76
N ILE A 97 2.20 -15.91 19.21
CA ILE A 97 3.27 -16.38 18.32
C ILE A 97 2.78 -17.56 17.44
N ASP A 98 1.90 -18.41 17.95
CA ASP A 98 1.36 -19.53 17.21
C ASP A 98 0.48 -19.12 16.03
N ASP A 99 -0.13 -17.92 16.10
CA ASP A 99 -0.93 -17.36 15.01
C ASP A 99 -0.08 -16.84 13.84
N LEU A 100 1.22 -16.58 14.04
CA LEU A 100 2.10 -16.06 12.99
C LEU A 100 2.14 -17.01 11.78
N ASN A 101 2.21 -18.31 12.00
CA ASN A 101 2.18 -19.29 10.90
C ASN A 101 0.86 -19.24 10.12
N ARG A 102 -0.26 -19.01 10.81
CA ARG A 102 -1.58 -18.89 10.18
C ARG A 102 -1.66 -17.62 9.34
N ILE A 103 -1.13 -16.49 9.86
CA ILE A 103 -1.07 -15.23 9.16
C ILE A 103 -0.19 -15.34 7.91
N GLU A 104 1.02 -15.89 8.05
CA GLU A 104 1.95 -16.10 6.94
C GLU A 104 1.36 -16.98 5.84
N ASN A 105 0.71 -18.09 6.20
CA ASN A 105 0.03 -18.96 5.25
C ASN A 105 -1.08 -18.23 4.49
N GLU A 106 -1.83 -17.35 5.15
CA GLU A 106 -2.86 -16.54 4.50
C GLU A 106 -2.24 -15.49 3.55
N MET A 107 -1.14 -14.85 3.97
CA MET A 107 -0.36 -13.95 3.10
C MET A 107 0.11 -14.67 1.83
N HIS A 108 0.66 -15.87 1.97
CA HIS A 108 1.06 -16.69 0.81
C HIS A 108 -0.10 -17.03 -0.12
N LYS A 109 -1.30 -17.31 0.40
CA LYS A 109 -2.50 -17.52 -0.42
C LYS A 109 -2.84 -16.26 -1.21
N ILE A 110 -2.84 -15.09 -0.56
CA ILE A 110 -3.12 -13.80 -1.21
C ILE A 110 -2.12 -13.56 -2.35
N ILE A 111 -0.82 -13.74 -2.10
CA ILE A 111 0.22 -13.57 -3.13
C ILE A 111 0.00 -14.51 -4.31
N LYS A 112 -0.38 -15.77 -4.05
CA LYS A 112 -0.65 -16.75 -5.12
C LYS A 112 -1.84 -16.39 -6.00
N THR A 113 -2.79 -15.59 -5.53
CA THR A 113 -3.90 -15.12 -6.38
C THR A 113 -3.45 -14.24 -7.52
N LYS A 114 -2.28 -13.57 -7.39
CA LYS A 114 -1.76 -12.59 -8.35
C LYS A 114 -2.79 -11.51 -8.70
N SER A 115 -3.64 -11.16 -7.73
CA SER A 115 -4.64 -10.11 -7.90
C SER A 115 -3.98 -8.79 -8.26
N SER A 116 -4.53 -8.10 -9.25
CA SER A 116 -4.07 -6.76 -9.61
C SER A 116 -4.37 -5.78 -8.47
N ILE A 117 -3.47 -4.82 -8.29
CA ILE A 117 -3.68 -3.68 -7.40
C ILE A 117 -3.93 -2.46 -8.29
N THR A 118 -5.08 -1.83 -8.11
CA THR A 118 -5.47 -0.64 -8.89
C THR A 118 -5.58 0.58 -8.00
N LYS A 119 -4.99 1.69 -8.45
CA LYS A 119 -5.07 2.98 -7.76
C LYS A 119 -6.29 3.76 -8.23
N LYS A 120 -7.06 4.32 -7.29
CA LYS A 120 -8.16 5.25 -7.56
C LYS A 120 -8.02 6.46 -6.67
N PHE A 121 -8.27 7.65 -7.23
CA PHE A 121 -8.31 8.89 -6.46
C PHE A 121 -9.72 9.11 -5.93
N LYS A 122 -9.82 9.51 -4.67
CA LYS A 122 -11.08 9.75 -3.97
C LYS A 122 -11.01 11.03 -3.16
N SER A 123 -12.04 11.86 -3.25
CA SER A 123 -12.20 13.01 -2.38
C SER A 123 -12.24 12.57 -0.91
N LYS A 124 -11.89 13.48 0.01
CA LYS A 124 -11.97 13.23 1.47
C LYS A 124 -13.30 12.64 1.88
N LYS A 125 -14.41 13.19 1.36
CA LYS A 125 -15.78 12.74 1.65
C LYS A 125 -16.03 11.29 1.17
N GLU A 126 -15.60 10.95 -0.04
CA GLU A 126 -15.74 9.60 -0.58
C GLU A 126 -14.89 8.60 0.21
N ALA A 127 -13.62 8.94 0.48
CA ALA A 127 -12.71 8.09 1.26
C ALA A 127 -13.28 7.80 2.65
N LEU A 128 -13.78 8.81 3.36
CA LEU A 128 -14.46 8.63 4.65
C LEU A 128 -15.69 7.73 4.55
N SER A 129 -16.51 7.89 3.51
CA SER A 129 -17.68 7.05 3.29
C SER A 129 -17.30 5.59 3.08
N ILE A 130 -16.24 5.32 2.30
CA ILE A 130 -15.73 3.97 2.04
C ILE A 130 -15.26 3.32 3.35
N PHE A 131 -14.37 3.97 4.11
CA PHE A 131 -13.84 3.40 5.35
C PHE A 131 -14.87 3.32 6.48
N LYS A 132 -15.91 4.16 6.45
CA LYS A 132 -17.08 4.01 7.33
C LYS A 132 -17.86 2.74 7.00
N SER A 133 -18.11 2.45 5.72
CA SER A 133 -18.80 1.23 5.29
C SER A 133 -18.01 -0.05 5.59
N LEU A 134 -16.68 0.04 5.61
CA LEU A 134 -15.76 -1.04 5.94
C LEU A 134 -15.52 -1.20 7.45
N ASN A 135 -16.12 -0.34 8.28
CA ASN A 135 -15.91 -0.31 9.73
C ASN A 135 -14.43 -0.18 10.13
N GLU A 136 -13.72 0.77 9.49
CA GLU A 136 -12.30 1.08 9.74
C GLU A 136 -12.15 2.44 10.44
N PRO A 137 -12.34 2.51 11.77
CA PRO A 137 -12.40 3.78 12.51
C PRO A 137 -11.06 4.52 12.49
N TYR A 138 -9.93 3.83 12.59
CA TYR A 138 -8.61 4.45 12.59
C TYR A 138 -8.30 5.13 11.26
N LYS A 139 -8.67 4.49 10.13
CA LYS A 139 -8.51 5.10 8.81
C LYS A 139 -9.37 6.35 8.64
N GLN A 140 -10.58 6.36 9.24
CA GLN A 140 -11.44 7.54 9.24
C GLN A 140 -10.82 8.69 10.05
N ILE A 141 -10.22 8.41 11.22
CA ILE A 141 -9.53 9.41 12.03
C ILE A 141 -8.38 10.03 11.22
N ILE A 142 -7.50 9.20 10.67
CA ILE A 142 -6.33 9.66 9.91
C ILE A 142 -6.75 10.52 8.72
N ILE A 143 -7.77 10.09 7.95
CA ILE A 143 -8.29 10.86 6.82
C ILE A 143 -8.90 12.18 7.28
N ASN A 144 -9.59 12.21 8.42
CA ASN A 144 -10.16 13.44 8.97
C ASN A 144 -9.10 14.44 9.40
N GLU A 145 -8.03 13.98 10.02
CA GLU A 145 -6.92 14.81 10.52
C GLU A 145 -5.95 15.24 9.41
N ALA A 146 -6.00 14.58 8.25
CA ALA A 146 -5.16 14.94 7.12
C ALA A 146 -5.47 16.34 6.60
N GLU A 147 -4.43 17.19 6.54
CA GLU A 147 -4.52 18.58 6.05
C GLU A 147 -4.39 18.69 4.53
N GLN A 148 -4.15 17.55 3.84
CA GLN A 148 -4.00 17.56 2.37
C GLN A 148 -5.25 18.07 1.68
N LYS A 149 -5.04 18.83 0.60
CA LYS A 149 -6.10 19.36 -0.28
C LYS A 149 -6.38 18.47 -1.47
N GLU A 150 -5.40 17.64 -1.84
CA GLU A 150 -5.50 16.70 -2.93
C GLU A 150 -6.37 15.50 -2.55
N ASP A 151 -6.87 14.80 -3.58
CA ASP A 151 -7.61 13.56 -3.40
C ASP A 151 -6.74 12.46 -2.76
N PHE A 152 -7.38 11.58 -2.01
CA PHE A 152 -6.74 10.44 -1.38
C PHE A 152 -6.49 9.33 -2.40
N GLN A 153 -5.30 8.74 -2.37
CA GLN A 153 -4.95 7.57 -3.18
C GLN A 153 -5.40 6.31 -2.46
N LEU A 154 -6.38 5.62 -3.02
CA LEU A 154 -6.86 4.34 -2.53
C LEU A 154 -6.42 3.22 -3.47
N TYR A 155 -5.92 2.14 -2.89
CA TYR A 155 -5.47 0.96 -3.61
C TYR A 155 -6.45 -0.19 -3.38
N TYR A 156 -6.95 -0.73 -4.47
CA TYR A 156 -7.99 -1.76 -4.51
C TYR A 156 -7.40 -3.08 -4.98
N GLN A 157 -7.81 -4.18 -4.35
CA GLN A 157 -7.47 -5.53 -4.74
C GLN A 157 -8.73 -6.35 -4.99
N ASP A 158 -8.61 -7.37 -5.86
CA ASP A 158 -9.58 -8.44 -6.01
C ASP A 158 -11.00 -7.91 -6.27
N ASP A 159 -11.14 -7.14 -7.35
CA ASP A 159 -12.41 -6.52 -7.75
C ASP A 159 -13.07 -5.69 -6.62
N ASP A 160 -12.25 -4.85 -6.01
CA ASP A 160 -12.64 -3.92 -4.94
C ASP A 160 -13.04 -4.59 -3.60
N LYS A 161 -12.75 -5.87 -3.40
CA LYS A 161 -13.02 -6.58 -2.13
C LYS A 161 -12.11 -6.14 -0.99
N PHE A 162 -10.94 -5.62 -1.28
CA PHE A 162 -10.03 -5.06 -0.29
C PHE A 162 -9.54 -3.68 -0.72
N VAL A 163 -9.55 -2.74 0.22
CA VAL A 163 -9.15 -1.33 0.00
C VAL A 163 -8.16 -0.91 1.06
N ALA A 164 -7.04 -0.35 0.62
CA ALA A 164 -6.08 0.33 1.48
C ALA A 164 -5.90 1.78 1.04
N VAL A 165 -5.57 2.66 1.99
CA VAL A 165 -5.20 4.05 1.71
C VAL A 165 -3.68 4.18 1.77
N SER A 166 -3.10 4.91 0.83
CA SER A 166 -1.68 5.26 0.89
C SER A 166 -1.49 6.49 1.76
N TYR A 167 -0.60 6.37 2.73
CA TYR A 167 -0.22 7.46 3.62
C TYR A 167 1.12 8.11 3.24
N THR A 168 1.72 7.76 2.12
CA THR A 168 3.04 8.23 1.69
C THR A 168 3.14 9.75 1.49
N HIS A 169 2.00 10.44 1.41
CA HIS A 169 1.91 11.90 1.33
C HIS A 169 1.30 12.55 2.59
N LEU A 170 0.92 11.74 3.59
CA LEU A 170 0.47 12.25 4.86
C LEU A 170 1.69 12.55 5.72
N THR A 171 1.99 13.82 5.90
CA THR A 171 2.78 14.26 7.06
C THR A 171 1.93 13.95 8.29
N LEU A 172 2.12 12.78 8.87
CA LEU A 172 1.62 12.52 10.21
C LEU A 172 2.27 13.56 11.12
N PRO A 173 1.51 14.23 12.02
CA PRO A 173 2.15 15.02 13.03
C PRO A 173 3.12 14.10 13.79
N THR A 174 4.40 14.32 13.60
CA THR A 174 5.43 13.71 14.43
C THR A 174 5.25 14.33 15.80
N ASN A 175 4.40 13.73 16.63
CA ASN A 175 4.47 13.98 18.05
C ASN A 175 5.85 13.50 18.47
N GLY A 176 6.75 14.47 18.58
CA GLY A 176 8.07 14.24 19.13
C GLY A 176 7.93 13.61 20.51
N GLU A 177 8.77 12.66 20.73
CA GLU A 177 9.11 11.83 21.88
C GLU A 177 8.64 10.39 21.80
#